data_124535edd4d0e2f301ad1865b426f6ad
#
_entry.id   124535edd4d0e2f301ad1865b426f6ad
#
_cell.length_a   1.000
_cell.length_b   1.000
_cell.length_c   1.000
_cell.angle_alpha   90.00
_cell.angle_beta   90.00
_cell.angle_gamma   90.00
#
_symmetry.space_group_name_H-M   'P 1'
#
loop_
_entity.id
_entity.type
_entity.pdbx_description
1 polymer ?
#
loop_
_entity_poly.entity_id
_entity_poly.type
_entity_poly.pdbx_seq_one_letter_code
_entity_poly.pdbx_strand_id
1 'polypeptide(L)'
;MQLLLKQRFFSWFDSFDIYDEQGNTKYVVRGELGLAHKFSIYDSHDNYVGSIAQRAFTLRYTFNFDVTNPDGSGTLQGSVIKQFTLFNTSIVVNCNRNYSLYGSWPGWDYTVYRDNQTCATFSKQLFNLTDTYVCEYANPEDELMCIVLLVAIDAIKCSQN
;
A
#
# COMPACT_ATOMS: atom_id res chain seq x y z
N MET A 1 -13.37 -9.71 1.98
CA MET A 1 -13.39 -8.23 2.05
C MET A 1 -12.54 -7.68 0.92
N GLN A 2 -12.91 -6.56 0.37
CA GLN A 2 -12.23 -5.96 -0.77
C GLN A 2 -12.02 -4.47 -0.57
N LEU A 3 -10.89 -3.96 -1.04
CA LEU A 3 -10.62 -2.54 -1.21
C LEU A 3 -10.32 -2.23 -2.66
N LEU A 4 -10.80 -1.09 -3.13
CA LEU A 4 -10.52 -0.55 -4.45
C LEU A 4 -9.71 0.73 -4.30
N LEU A 5 -8.45 0.72 -4.73
CA LEU A 5 -7.61 1.91 -4.80
C LEU A 5 -7.75 2.55 -6.18
N LYS A 6 -8.15 3.81 -6.20
CA LYS A 6 -8.16 4.62 -7.43
C LYS A 6 -7.17 5.77 -7.29
N GLN A 7 -6.20 5.81 -8.20
CA GLN A 7 -5.28 6.95 -8.29
C GLN A 7 -6.04 8.17 -8.79
N ARG A 8 -5.84 9.33 -8.15
CA ARG A 8 -6.45 10.58 -8.59
C ARG A 8 -5.77 11.09 -9.85
N PHE A 9 -6.53 11.27 -10.92
CA PHE A 9 -6.09 11.99 -12.11
C PHE A 9 -5.84 13.47 -11.75
N PHE A 10 -4.74 14.05 -12.21
CA PHE A 10 -4.37 15.46 -11.95
C PHE A 10 -3.87 15.80 -10.53
N SER A 11 -3.55 14.85 -9.70
CA SER A 11 -2.78 15.17 -8.50
C SER A 11 -1.30 15.28 -8.90
N TRP A 12 -0.69 16.42 -8.61
CA TRP A 12 0.77 16.62 -8.79
C TRP A 12 1.59 15.70 -7.89
N PHE A 13 0.91 15.01 -6.97
CA PHE A 13 1.46 14.05 -6.04
C PHE A 13 0.54 12.84 -6.05
N ASP A 14 1.13 11.65 -6.10
CA ASP A 14 0.42 10.38 -6.04
C ASP A 14 -0.56 10.39 -4.86
N SER A 15 -1.83 10.51 -5.15
CA SER A 15 -2.90 10.50 -4.15
C SER A 15 -3.96 9.50 -4.56
N PHE A 16 -4.53 8.81 -3.57
CA PHE A 16 -5.47 7.72 -3.83
C PHE A 16 -6.74 7.89 -3.01
N ASP A 17 -7.87 7.56 -3.61
CA ASP A 17 -9.11 7.28 -2.90
C ASP A 17 -9.27 5.76 -2.79
N ILE A 18 -9.55 5.30 -1.58
CA ILE A 18 -9.72 3.89 -1.27
C ILE A 18 -11.18 3.65 -0.91
N TYR A 19 -11.82 2.77 -1.66
CA TYR A 19 -13.24 2.47 -1.54
C TYR A 19 -13.45 1.07 -0.96
N ASP A 20 -14.55 0.89 -0.24
CA ASP A 20 -15.06 -0.41 0.18
C ASP A 20 -15.79 -1.14 -0.97
N GLU A 21 -16.29 -2.34 -0.69
CA GLU A 21 -17.05 -3.17 -1.65
C GLU A 21 -18.35 -2.50 -2.12
N GLN A 22 -18.91 -1.58 -1.34
CA GLN A 22 -20.12 -0.84 -1.66
C GLN A 22 -19.85 0.44 -2.47
N GLY A 23 -18.55 0.78 -2.66
CA GLY A 23 -18.13 1.98 -3.36
C GLY A 23 -18.10 3.24 -2.50
N ASN A 24 -18.20 3.11 -1.17
CA ASN A 24 -18.03 4.24 -0.26
C ASN A 24 -16.55 4.49 -0.02
N THR A 25 -16.15 5.75 0.06
CA THR A 25 -14.78 6.12 0.43
C THR A 25 -14.50 5.67 1.86
N LYS A 26 -13.50 4.82 2.03
CA LYS A 26 -13.07 4.31 3.34
C LYS A 26 -11.82 5.01 3.86
N TYR A 27 -10.86 5.25 2.95
CA TYR A 27 -9.64 5.99 3.24
C TYR A 27 -9.27 6.95 2.10
N VAL A 28 -8.47 7.95 2.45
CA VAL A 28 -7.85 8.86 1.50
C VAL A 28 -6.35 8.89 1.78
N VAL A 29 -5.54 8.62 0.77
CA VAL A 29 -4.08 8.73 0.84
C VAL A 29 -3.66 10.00 0.11
N ARG A 30 -2.92 10.87 0.79
CA ARG A 30 -2.41 12.13 0.25
C ARG A 30 -0.90 12.07 0.15
N GLY A 31 -0.37 12.17 -1.07
CA GLY A 31 1.05 12.35 -1.31
C GLY A 31 1.51 13.75 -0.91
N GLU A 32 2.72 13.84 -0.38
CA GLU A 32 3.33 15.10 0.04
C GLU A 32 4.55 15.43 -0.84
N LEU A 33 4.77 16.72 -1.07
CA LEU A 33 5.98 17.24 -1.74
C LEU A 33 7.24 16.90 -0.97
N GLY A 34 8.25 16.35 -1.66
CA GLY A 34 9.55 16.09 -1.04
C GLY A 34 10.57 15.48 -2.00
N LEU A 35 11.80 15.32 -1.53
CA LEU A 35 12.87 14.60 -2.24
C LEU A 35 12.68 13.08 -2.26
N ALA A 36 11.72 12.59 -1.49
CA ALA A 36 11.33 11.18 -1.40
C ALA A 36 9.81 11.10 -1.24
N HIS A 37 9.23 9.98 -1.66
CA HIS A 37 7.80 9.75 -1.52
C HIS A 37 7.39 9.74 -0.05
N LYS A 38 6.37 10.55 0.27
CA LYS A 38 5.73 10.57 1.58
C LYS A 38 4.23 10.66 1.40
N PHE A 39 3.51 9.87 2.19
CA PHE A 39 2.05 9.77 2.14
C PHE A 39 1.47 9.85 3.53
N SER A 40 0.37 10.58 3.64
CA SER A 40 -0.48 10.61 4.84
C SER A 40 -1.80 9.92 4.55
N ILE A 41 -2.25 9.07 5.46
CA ILE A 41 -3.49 8.28 5.35
C ILE A 41 -4.53 8.89 6.28
N TYR A 42 -5.74 9.06 5.78
CA TYR A 42 -6.91 9.56 6.50
C TYR A 42 -8.09 8.60 6.34
N ASP A 43 -8.94 8.51 7.33
CA ASP A 43 -10.22 7.78 7.21
C ASP A 43 -11.28 8.59 6.44
N SER A 44 -12.48 8.04 6.30
CA SER A 44 -13.60 8.69 5.62
C SER A 44 -14.12 9.95 6.31
N HIS A 45 -13.74 10.19 7.58
CA HIS A 45 -14.09 11.39 8.37
C HIS A 45 -12.95 12.40 8.45
N ASP A 46 -11.91 12.23 7.61
CA ASP A 46 -10.69 13.06 7.58
C ASP A 46 -9.84 12.98 8.88
N ASN A 47 -10.01 11.92 9.69
CA ASN A 47 -9.13 11.67 10.82
C ASN A 47 -7.83 11.05 10.33
N TYR A 48 -6.71 11.52 10.88
CA TYR A 48 -5.38 10.98 10.55
C TYR A 48 -5.23 9.55 11.07
N VAL A 49 -4.89 8.64 10.15
CA VAL A 49 -4.67 7.21 10.41
C VAL A 49 -3.18 6.90 10.52
N GLY A 50 -2.34 7.59 9.74
CA GLY A 50 -0.91 7.35 9.79
C GLY A 50 -0.17 7.82 8.53
N SER A 51 1.09 7.40 8.41
CA SER A 51 1.96 7.80 7.30
C SER A 51 2.83 6.67 6.79
N ILE A 52 3.27 6.84 5.53
CA ILE A 52 4.24 6.00 4.85
C ILE A 52 5.28 6.94 4.24
N ALA A 53 6.56 6.72 4.52
CA ALA A 53 7.63 7.59 4.04
C ALA A 53 8.81 6.79 3.49
N GLN A 54 9.22 7.10 2.27
CA GLN A 54 10.42 6.52 1.67
C GLN A 54 11.67 7.03 2.39
N ARG A 55 12.59 6.13 2.71
CA ARG A 55 13.91 6.49 3.18
C ARG A 55 14.79 6.93 2.01
N ALA A 56 15.21 8.17 2.01
CA ALA A 56 16.15 8.68 1.03
C ALA A 56 17.53 8.01 1.16
N PHE A 57 18.26 7.92 0.06
CA PHE A 57 19.65 7.45 -0.01
C PHE A 57 19.87 6.01 0.50
N THR A 58 18.91 5.12 0.31
CA THR A 58 19.05 3.69 0.60
C THR A 58 19.34 2.89 -0.68
N LEU A 59 20.15 1.83 -0.58
CA LEU A 59 20.45 0.93 -1.70
C LEU A 59 19.22 0.12 -2.16
N ARG A 60 18.21 0.01 -1.31
CA ARG A 60 16.95 -0.68 -1.59
C ARG A 60 15.80 0.27 -1.32
N TYR A 61 14.75 0.20 -2.14
CA TYR A 61 13.52 0.92 -1.82
C TYR A 61 13.01 0.47 -0.45
N THR A 62 13.03 1.40 0.48
CA THR A 62 12.64 1.19 1.86
C THR A 62 11.63 2.27 2.26
N PHE A 63 10.48 1.87 2.76
CA PHE A 63 9.43 2.76 3.27
C PHE A 63 9.21 2.46 4.75
N ASN A 64 9.32 3.47 5.58
CA ASN A 64 8.87 3.38 6.96
C ASN A 64 7.38 3.71 7.02
N PHE A 65 6.66 3.04 7.90
CA PHE A 65 5.24 3.30 8.12
C PHE A 65 4.90 3.31 9.61
N ASP A 66 3.88 4.09 9.93
CA ASP A 66 3.27 4.18 11.24
C ASP A 66 1.77 4.44 11.03
N VAL A 67 0.95 3.43 11.27
CA VAL A 67 -0.50 3.48 11.03
C VAL A 67 -1.26 2.90 12.22
N THR A 68 -2.36 3.55 12.59
CA THR A 68 -3.21 3.15 13.73
C THR A 68 -4.63 2.90 13.21
N ASN A 69 -5.24 1.79 13.63
CA ASN A 69 -6.63 1.51 13.28
C ASN A 69 -7.54 2.63 13.78
N PRO A 70 -8.50 3.11 12.95
CA PRO A 70 -9.42 4.19 13.35
C PRO A 70 -10.22 3.89 14.61
N ASP A 71 -10.47 2.62 14.90
CA ASP A 71 -11.16 2.15 16.12
C ASP A 71 -10.23 2.06 17.35
N GLY A 72 -8.95 2.40 17.20
CA GLY A 72 -7.94 2.32 18.25
C GLY A 72 -7.50 0.90 18.63
N SER A 73 -7.91 -0.12 17.88
CA SER A 73 -7.63 -1.53 18.19
C SER A 73 -6.16 -1.92 18.06
N GLY A 74 -5.34 -1.10 17.43
CA GLY A 74 -3.91 -1.37 17.30
C GLY A 74 -3.16 -0.44 16.37
N THR A 75 -1.85 -0.39 16.57
CA THR A 75 -0.89 0.35 15.75
C THR A 75 0.07 -0.63 15.07
N LEU A 76 0.34 -0.40 13.81
CA LEU A 76 1.36 -1.11 13.03
C LEU A 76 2.48 -0.12 12.69
N GLN A 77 3.70 -0.43 13.12
CA GLN A 77 4.89 0.34 12.84
C GLN A 77 5.97 -0.56 12.26
N GLY A 78 6.71 -0.05 11.29
CA GLY A 78 7.79 -0.83 10.71
C GLY A 78 8.34 -0.28 9.42
N SER A 79 8.88 -1.19 8.61
CA SER A 79 9.42 -0.85 7.29
C SER A 79 9.06 -1.90 6.25
N VAL A 80 8.76 -1.43 5.05
CA VAL A 80 8.57 -2.20 3.82
C VAL A 80 9.86 -2.13 3.04
N ILE A 81 10.46 -3.26 2.68
CA ILE A 81 11.76 -3.33 2.00
C ILE A 81 11.63 -4.17 0.75
N LYS A 82 11.87 -3.57 -0.43
CA LYS A 82 11.96 -4.31 -1.69
C LYS A 82 13.27 -5.10 -1.73
N GLN A 83 13.18 -6.41 -1.95
CA GLN A 83 14.35 -7.26 -2.15
C GLN A 83 14.89 -7.16 -3.59
N PHE A 84 16.18 -7.41 -3.77
CA PHE A 84 16.74 -7.56 -5.10
C PHE A 84 16.32 -8.91 -5.68
N THR A 85 15.59 -8.86 -6.79
CA THR A 85 15.15 -10.03 -7.55
C THR A 85 15.28 -9.72 -9.03
N LEU A 86 15.59 -10.73 -9.85
CA LEU A 86 15.80 -10.52 -11.29
C LEU A 86 14.49 -10.46 -12.10
N PHE A 87 13.48 -11.25 -11.72
CA PHE A 87 12.27 -11.41 -12.53
C PHE A 87 10.96 -11.18 -11.77
N ASN A 88 10.97 -11.27 -10.46
CA ASN A 88 9.79 -11.13 -9.61
C ASN A 88 9.96 -9.98 -8.62
N THR A 89 8.86 -9.55 -8.03
CA THR A 89 8.90 -8.62 -6.88
C THR A 89 8.80 -9.42 -5.60
N SER A 90 9.75 -9.19 -4.71
CA SER A 90 9.71 -9.69 -3.34
C SER A 90 9.85 -8.51 -2.38
N ILE A 91 8.92 -8.40 -1.46
CA ILE A 91 8.90 -7.39 -0.41
C ILE A 91 8.85 -8.10 0.93
N VAL A 92 9.70 -7.65 1.84
CA VAL A 92 9.70 -8.08 3.24
C VAL A 92 9.24 -6.90 4.10
N VAL A 93 8.40 -7.18 5.07
CA VAL A 93 7.93 -6.19 6.04
C VAL A 93 8.55 -6.49 7.40
N ASN A 94 9.30 -5.53 7.92
CA ASN A 94 9.83 -5.58 9.27
C ASN A 94 8.87 -4.84 10.21
N CYS A 95 8.03 -5.58 10.91
CA CYS A 95 7.14 -5.06 11.94
C CYS A 95 6.92 -6.16 13.00
N ASN A 96 5.99 -5.92 13.95
CA ASN A 96 5.65 -6.89 14.98
C ASN A 96 4.90 -8.15 14.48
N ARG A 97 4.61 -8.23 13.17
CA ARG A 97 4.01 -9.39 12.49
C ARG A 97 4.81 -9.73 11.25
N ASN A 98 4.87 -11.01 10.89
CA ASN A 98 5.66 -11.48 9.73
C ASN A 98 4.85 -11.34 8.44
N TYR A 99 4.90 -10.15 7.82
CA TYR A 99 4.34 -9.98 6.50
C TYR A 99 5.41 -10.10 5.41
N SER A 100 5.00 -10.67 4.29
CA SER A 100 5.79 -10.67 3.05
C SER A 100 4.87 -10.60 1.84
N LEU A 101 5.42 -10.15 0.71
CA LEU A 101 4.68 -10.05 -0.54
C LEU A 101 5.55 -10.59 -1.67
N TYR A 102 4.92 -11.37 -2.54
CA TYR A 102 5.51 -11.90 -3.77
C TYR A 102 4.59 -11.68 -4.94
N GLY A 103 5.17 -11.44 -6.12
CA GLY A 103 4.38 -11.32 -7.32
C GLY A 103 5.16 -10.94 -8.57
N SER A 104 4.43 -10.82 -9.67
CA SER A 104 4.97 -10.43 -10.98
C SER A 104 4.98 -8.92 -11.13
N TRP A 105 6.15 -8.35 -11.40
CA TRP A 105 6.30 -6.90 -11.59
C TRP A 105 5.48 -6.35 -12.76
N PRO A 106 5.46 -6.98 -13.94
CA PRO A 106 4.68 -6.46 -15.07
C PRO A 106 3.16 -6.55 -14.87
N GLY A 107 2.67 -7.59 -14.19
CA GLY A 107 1.26 -7.95 -14.16
C GLY A 107 0.45 -7.30 -13.04
N TRP A 108 1.07 -6.68 -12.04
CA TRP A 108 0.36 -6.23 -10.83
C TRP A 108 -0.43 -7.34 -10.11
N ASP A 109 0.04 -8.58 -10.20
CA ASP A 109 -0.52 -9.70 -9.48
C ASP A 109 0.40 -10.05 -8.32
N TYR A 110 -0.06 -9.75 -7.11
CA TYR A 110 0.71 -9.98 -5.90
C TYR A 110 -0.09 -10.78 -4.88
N THR A 111 0.63 -11.63 -4.14
CA THR A 111 0.10 -12.35 -2.99
C THR A 111 0.79 -11.85 -1.73
N VAL A 112 0.01 -11.49 -0.73
CA VAL A 112 0.48 -11.09 0.60
C VAL A 112 0.35 -12.26 1.54
N TYR A 113 1.41 -12.51 2.29
CA TYR A 113 1.47 -13.55 3.30
C TYR A 113 1.62 -12.90 4.68
N ARG A 114 0.92 -13.47 5.66
CA ARG A 114 1.13 -13.23 7.08
C ARG A 114 1.41 -14.58 7.73
N ASP A 115 2.56 -14.69 8.44
CA ASP A 115 3.02 -15.94 9.07
C ASP A 115 3.00 -17.14 8.10
N ASN A 116 3.45 -16.93 6.85
CA ASN A 116 3.48 -17.89 5.75
C ASN A 116 2.11 -18.37 5.24
N GLN A 117 1.02 -17.76 5.66
CA GLN A 117 -0.33 -18.01 5.13
C GLN A 117 -0.78 -16.84 4.27
N THR A 118 -1.40 -17.13 3.13
CA THR A 118 -2.00 -16.10 2.27
C THR A 118 -3.06 -15.35 3.06
N CYS A 119 -2.90 -14.03 3.19
CA CYS A 119 -3.85 -13.14 3.85
C CYS A 119 -4.50 -12.14 2.90
N ALA A 120 -3.85 -11.81 1.79
CA ALA A 120 -4.43 -10.92 0.78
C ALA A 120 -3.87 -11.20 -0.63
N THR A 121 -4.58 -10.71 -1.64
CA THR A 121 -4.13 -10.66 -3.04
C THR A 121 -4.37 -9.27 -3.62
N PHE A 122 -3.44 -8.83 -4.47
CA PHE A 122 -3.55 -7.57 -5.19
C PHE A 122 -3.57 -7.85 -6.68
N SER A 123 -4.47 -7.16 -7.40
CA SER A 123 -4.53 -7.18 -8.85
C SER A 123 -4.81 -5.78 -9.40
N LYS A 124 -4.45 -5.56 -10.66
CA LYS A 124 -4.76 -4.32 -11.37
C LYS A 124 -5.88 -4.59 -12.36
N GLN A 125 -6.92 -3.79 -12.29
CA GLN A 125 -8.00 -3.81 -13.28
C GLN A 125 -7.88 -2.57 -14.18
N LEU A 126 -7.90 -2.81 -15.49
CA LEU A 126 -7.90 -1.74 -16.48
C LEU A 126 -9.34 -1.26 -16.69
N PHE A 127 -9.77 -0.28 -15.91
CA PHE A 127 -11.04 0.40 -16.15
C PHE A 127 -10.79 1.78 -16.73
N ASN A 128 -11.09 1.93 -18.01
CA ASN A 128 -11.16 3.20 -18.75
C ASN A 128 -10.07 4.23 -18.43
N LEU A 129 -9.50 4.98 -18.35
CA LEU A 129 -8.54 6.06 -18.13
C LEU A 129 -7.90 6.11 -16.72
N THR A 130 -8.34 5.31 -15.73
CA THR A 130 -7.75 5.31 -14.38
C THR A 130 -7.30 3.92 -13.97
N ASP A 131 -6.06 3.80 -13.50
CA ASP A 131 -5.57 2.58 -12.88
C ASP A 131 -6.35 2.32 -11.59
N THR A 132 -7.02 1.16 -11.53
CA THR A 132 -7.72 0.70 -10.34
C THR A 132 -7.01 -0.54 -9.81
N TYR A 133 -6.54 -0.46 -8.58
CA TYR A 133 -5.98 -1.62 -7.88
C TYR A 133 -7.03 -2.24 -7.00
N VAL A 134 -7.15 -3.55 -7.09
CA VAL A 134 -8.07 -4.35 -6.27
C VAL A 134 -7.25 -5.10 -5.25
N CYS A 135 -7.63 -4.97 -3.98
CA CYS A 135 -7.10 -5.75 -2.88
C CYS A 135 -8.22 -6.61 -2.30
N GLU A 136 -8.02 -7.92 -2.31
CA GLU A 136 -8.87 -8.87 -1.59
C GLU A 136 -8.12 -9.37 -0.36
N TYR A 137 -8.74 -9.34 0.81
CA TYR A 137 -8.12 -9.74 2.07
C TYR A 137 -9.08 -10.52 2.96
N ALA A 138 -8.54 -11.43 3.78
CA ALA A 138 -9.33 -12.37 4.56
C ALA A 138 -9.80 -11.77 5.90
N ASN A 139 -8.93 -11.04 6.61
CA ASN A 139 -9.18 -10.55 7.95
C ASN A 139 -9.11 -9.03 8.04
N PRO A 140 -10.01 -8.37 8.79
CA PRO A 140 -9.98 -6.91 8.97
C PRO A 140 -8.64 -6.38 9.52
N GLU A 141 -7.95 -7.16 10.32
CA GLU A 141 -6.64 -6.80 10.90
C GLU A 141 -5.52 -6.66 9.86
N ASP A 142 -5.70 -7.19 8.64
CA ASP A 142 -4.74 -7.08 7.53
C ASP A 142 -4.96 -5.83 6.67
N GLU A 143 -6.08 -5.14 6.85
CA GLU A 143 -6.52 -4.05 5.98
C GLU A 143 -5.51 -2.91 5.88
N LEU A 144 -5.04 -2.37 6.99
CA LEU A 144 -4.07 -1.28 6.97
C LEU A 144 -2.73 -1.70 6.38
N MET A 145 -2.29 -2.95 6.62
CA MET A 145 -1.08 -3.46 5.98
C MET A 145 -1.25 -3.58 4.47
N CYS A 146 -2.42 -3.97 3.99
CA CYS A 146 -2.72 -3.98 2.56
C CYS A 146 -2.59 -2.58 1.94
N ILE A 147 -3.10 -1.54 2.60
CA ILE A 147 -2.98 -0.15 2.15
C ILE A 147 -1.51 0.28 2.11
N VAL A 148 -0.75 0.01 3.18
CA VAL A 148 0.69 0.30 3.25
C VAL A 148 1.45 -0.34 2.10
N LEU A 149 1.19 -1.63 1.84
CA LEU A 149 1.87 -2.36 0.78
C LEU A 149 1.50 -1.85 -0.61
N LEU A 150 0.21 -1.60 -0.88
CA LEU A 150 -0.25 -1.08 -2.17
C LEU A 150 0.38 0.28 -2.49
N VAL A 151 0.39 1.22 -1.54
CA VAL A 151 0.99 2.54 -1.71
C VAL A 151 2.50 2.43 -1.91
N ALA A 152 3.19 1.58 -1.14
CA ALA A 152 4.63 1.38 -1.29
C ALA A 152 4.99 0.77 -2.66
N ILE A 153 4.22 -0.21 -3.15
CA ILE A 153 4.43 -0.83 -4.48
C ILE A 153 4.24 0.21 -5.58
N ASP A 154 3.19 1.01 -5.52
CA ASP A 154 2.91 2.05 -6.52
C ASP A 154 4.05 3.07 -6.56
N ALA A 155 4.49 3.57 -5.41
CA ALA A 155 5.62 4.49 -5.30
C ALA A 155 6.94 3.89 -5.84
N ILE A 156 7.20 2.61 -5.59
CA ILE A 156 8.36 1.91 -6.14
C ILE A 156 8.28 1.86 -7.68
N LYS A 157 7.11 1.57 -8.23
CA LYS A 157 6.92 1.51 -9.69
C LYS A 157 7.09 2.87 -10.34
N CYS A 158 6.51 3.91 -9.77
CA CYS A 158 6.68 5.29 -10.26
C CYS A 158 8.15 5.74 -10.26
N SER A 159 8.94 5.27 -9.31
CA SER A 159 10.37 5.60 -9.21
C SER A 159 11.26 4.85 -10.23
N GLN A 160 10.74 3.86 -10.93
CA GLN A 160 11.49 3.01 -11.88
C GLN A 160 11.15 3.30 -13.35
N ASN A 161 10.17 4.15 -13.61
CA ASN A 161 9.79 4.67 -14.93
C ASN A 161 10.44 6.03 -15.16
#